data_96361172a0bf186d19de0085bda4d52c
#
_entry.id   96361172a0bf186d19de0085bda4d52c
#
_cell.length_a   1.000
_cell.length_b   1.000
_cell.length_c   1.000
_cell.angle_alpha   90.00
_cell.angle_beta   90.00
_cell.angle_gamma   90.00
#
_symmetry.space_group_name_H-M   'P 1'
#
loop_
_entity.id
_entity.type
_entity.pdbx_description
1 polymer ?
#
loop_
_entity_poly.entity_id
_entity_poly.type
_entity_poly.pdbx_seq_one_letter_code
_entity_poly.pdbx_strand_id
1 'polypeptide(L)'
;GATADLRMVFKAAPTAEQKSYRMTIQEQYDSPEFKNAKEEVKIALPVKQEPRLNTSTIDVMPDAIEVGSETNVMFGINNTGKVILYNVMARFEADSIQPSDAYVGNIKPGETGNVDTMLTAIAPTTDDGKVKIIISYEDENGVVSETEKEMLLNVSEAFSDDGMDGMDGMDNGMDADADAAQAGGAGRIAPMLVIAALVGAGVGVVVWKRKKKKIAEEKALEDELEEELDNEL
;
A
#
# COMPACT_ATOMS: atom_id res chain seq x y z
N GLY A 1 18.51 59.95 -15.62
CA GLY A 1 19.24 58.73 -15.28
C GLY A 1 18.95 57.67 -16.30
N ALA A 2 19.96 56.98 -16.78
CA ALA A 2 19.79 55.80 -17.62
C ALA A 2 19.44 54.59 -16.79
N THR A 3 18.56 53.74 -17.27
CA THR A 3 18.24 52.43 -16.69
C THR A 3 18.86 51.34 -17.52
N ALA A 4 19.37 50.29 -16.90
CA ALA A 4 19.88 49.09 -17.55
C ALA A 4 19.17 47.86 -16.98
N ASP A 5 18.68 46.97 -17.83
CA ASP A 5 18.07 45.72 -17.45
C ASP A 5 19.11 44.60 -17.46
N LEU A 6 19.29 43.93 -16.34
CA LEU A 6 20.16 42.78 -16.24
C LEU A 6 19.31 41.49 -16.06
N ARG A 7 19.46 40.55 -17.01
CA ARG A 7 18.83 39.24 -16.94
C ARG A 7 19.86 38.16 -16.63
N MET A 8 19.65 37.42 -15.55
CA MET A 8 20.47 36.27 -15.19
C MET A 8 19.63 35.00 -15.22
N VAL A 9 20.20 33.91 -15.73
CA VAL A 9 19.57 32.58 -15.73
C VAL A 9 20.40 31.65 -14.83
N PHE A 10 19.76 31.07 -13.84
CA PHE A 10 20.38 30.15 -12.93
C PHE A 10 19.86 28.75 -13.16
N LYS A 11 20.73 27.75 -13.05
CA LYS A 11 20.36 26.33 -13.02
C LYS A 11 20.72 25.78 -11.65
N ALA A 12 19.72 25.32 -10.90
CA ALA A 12 19.97 24.62 -9.64
C ALA A 12 20.67 23.29 -9.90
N ALA A 13 21.68 22.98 -9.10
CA ALA A 13 22.30 21.65 -9.11
C ALA A 13 21.29 20.60 -8.69
N PRO A 14 21.33 19.38 -9.24
CA PRO A 14 20.43 18.30 -8.83
C PRO A 14 20.56 17.95 -7.34
N THR A 15 21.69 18.28 -6.71
CA THR A 15 21.98 18.08 -5.29
C THR A 15 21.60 19.27 -4.40
N ALA A 16 21.06 20.36 -4.99
CA ALA A 16 20.66 21.52 -4.19
C ALA A 16 19.53 21.14 -3.23
N GLU A 17 19.66 21.54 -1.97
CA GLU A 17 18.62 21.36 -0.96
C GLU A 17 17.45 22.29 -1.20
N GLN A 18 16.25 21.89 -0.82
CA GLN A 18 15.06 22.74 -0.83
C GLN A 18 15.16 23.80 0.24
N LYS A 19 15.63 24.98 -0.14
CA LYS A 19 15.75 26.16 0.72
C LYS A 19 15.93 27.42 -0.10
N SER A 20 15.81 28.58 0.55
CA SER A 20 16.17 29.87 -0.05
C SER A 20 17.67 30.08 0.04
N TYR A 21 18.30 30.28 -1.11
CA TYR A 21 19.71 30.65 -1.22
C TYR A 21 19.83 32.16 -1.33
N ARG A 22 20.72 32.75 -0.49
CA ARG A 22 21.03 34.17 -0.59
C ARG A 22 22.03 34.38 -1.72
N MET A 23 21.72 35.33 -2.59
CA MET A 23 22.64 35.84 -3.58
C MET A 23 22.85 37.32 -3.33
N THR A 24 24.11 37.77 -3.44
CA THR A 24 24.48 39.18 -3.36
C THR A 24 24.95 39.60 -4.75
N ILE A 25 24.30 40.60 -5.29
CA ILE A 25 24.72 41.26 -6.53
C ILE A 25 25.49 42.48 -6.10
N GLN A 26 26.75 42.60 -6.54
CA GLN A 26 27.57 43.80 -6.34
C GLN A 26 27.55 44.60 -7.62
N GLU A 27 27.11 45.84 -7.52
CA GLU A 27 27.13 46.82 -8.61
C GLU A 27 28.28 47.77 -8.38
N GLN A 28 29.07 47.97 -9.41
CA GLN A 28 30.14 48.97 -9.41
C GLN A 28 29.90 49.95 -10.56
N TYR A 29 29.80 51.21 -10.23
CA TYR A 29 29.50 52.25 -11.20
C TYR A 29 30.25 53.55 -10.92
N ASP A 30 30.37 54.38 -11.94
CA ASP A 30 30.85 55.73 -11.84
C ASP A 30 29.67 56.68 -11.96
N SER A 31 29.57 57.65 -11.06
CA SER A 31 28.63 58.75 -11.12
C SER A 31 29.39 60.09 -11.22
N PRO A 32 28.71 61.20 -11.55
CA PRO A 32 29.34 62.52 -11.56
C PRO A 32 30.00 62.91 -10.22
N GLU A 33 29.47 62.36 -9.10
CA GLU A 33 29.89 62.69 -7.75
C GLU A 33 30.85 61.66 -7.16
N PHE A 34 30.75 60.40 -7.59
CA PHE A 34 31.50 59.27 -7.05
C PHE A 34 32.11 58.43 -8.15
N LYS A 35 33.39 58.11 -8.04
CA LYS A 35 34.06 57.11 -8.86
C LYS A 35 34.21 55.81 -8.07
N ASN A 36 34.02 54.70 -8.77
CA ASN A 36 34.04 53.33 -8.21
C ASN A 36 33.06 53.16 -7.03
N ALA A 37 31.87 53.77 -7.12
CA ALA A 37 30.82 53.53 -6.16
C ALA A 37 30.41 52.02 -6.21
N LYS A 38 30.16 51.44 -5.07
CA LYS A 38 29.77 50.04 -4.94
C LYS A 38 28.47 49.96 -4.15
N GLU A 39 27.52 49.26 -4.73
CA GLU A 39 26.26 48.92 -4.05
C GLU A 39 26.07 47.41 -4.03
N GLU A 40 25.38 46.93 -3.00
CA GLU A 40 25.06 45.51 -2.82
C GLU A 40 23.56 45.34 -2.74
N VAL A 41 23.01 44.48 -3.63
CA VAL A 41 21.62 44.06 -3.58
C VAL A 41 21.58 42.59 -3.17
N LYS A 42 20.86 42.28 -2.09
CA LYS A 42 20.67 40.90 -1.59
C LYS A 42 19.33 40.41 -2.04
N ILE A 43 19.31 39.29 -2.77
CA ILE A 43 18.11 38.60 -3.20
C ILE A 43 18.07 37.18 -2.62
N ALA A 44 16.86 36.68 -2.40
CA ALA A 44 16.62 35.30 -1.98
C ALA A 44 16.08 34.51 -3.16
N LEU A 45 16.74 33.41 -3.51
CA LEU A 45 16.34 32.49 -4.57
C LEU A 45 15.76 31.24 -3.94
N PRO A 46 14.44 31.04 -3.95
CA PRO A 46 13.85 29.82 -3.45
C PRO A 46 14.11 28.66 -4.43
N VAL A 47 14.72 27.59 -3.93
CA VAL A 47 14.89 26.34 -4.66
C VAL A 47 13.83 25.36 -4.14
N LYS A 48 12.99 24.86 -5.04
CA LYS A 48 12.00 23.81 -4.76
C LYS A 48 12.47 22.49 -5.38
N GLN A 49 12.22 21.40 -4.68
CA GLN A 49 12.39 20.04 -5.18
C GLN A 49 11.02 19.47 -5.55
N GLU A 50 10.95 18.77 -6.66
CA GLU A 50 9.71 18.10 -7.06
C GLU A 50 9.59 16.75 -6.35
N PRO A 51 8.41 16.43 -5.77
CA PRO A 51 8.13 15.10 -5.26
C PRO A 51 8.23 14.06 -6.37
N ARG A 52 8.75 12.88 -6.03
CA ARG A 52 8.83 11.75 -6.96
C ARG A 52 8.53 10.47 -6.21
N LEU A 53 7.60 9.71 -6.73
CA LEU A 53 7.30 8.39 -6.21
C LEU A 53 7.31 7.33 -7.32
N ASN A 54 7.50 6.09 -6.93
CA ASN A 54 7.31 4.91 -7.74
C ASN A 54 6.68 3.81 -6.89
N THR A 55 5.99 2.88 -7.52
CA THR A 55 5.41 1.72 -6.85
C THR A 55 6.24 0.47 -7.14
N SER A 56 6.30 -0.46 -6.20
CA SER A 56 6.72 -1.83 -6.46
C SER A 56 5.69 -2.54 -7.34
N THR A 57 5.93 -3.81 -7.66
CA THR A 57 4.89 -4.70 -8.22
C THR A 57 3.68 -4.71 -7.29
N ILE A 58 2.51 -4.65 -7.87
CA ILE A 58 1.24 -4.74 -7.14
C ILE A 58 0.86 -6.21 -7.12
N ASP A 59 0.84 -6.81 -5.92
CA ASP A 59 0.47 -8.19 -5.70
C ASP A 59 -0.98 -8.25 -5.25
N VAL A 60 -1.78 -9.06 -5.96
CA VAL A 60 -3.21 -9.28 -5.70
C VAL A 60 -3.41 -10.77 -5.46
N MET A 61 -3.90 -11.14 -4.29
CA MET A 61 -4.06 -12.56 -3.92
C MET A 61 -5.38 -12.82 -3.19
N PRO A 62 -6.26 -13.62 -3.81
CA PRO A 62 -6.25 -14.12 -5.18
C PRO A 62 -6.57 -13.03 -6.21
N ASP A 63 -6.14 -13.19 -7.47
CA ASP A 63 -6.41 -12.27 -8.59
C ASP A 63 -7.74 -12.52 -9.29
N ALA A 64 -8.43 -13.61 -8.90
CA ALA A 64 -9.78 -13.96 -9.33
C ALA A 64 -10.62 -14.36 -8.10
N ILE A 65 -11.76 -13.70 -7.92
CA ILE A 65 -12.66 -13.90 -6.79
C ILE A 65 -14.13 -13.89 -7.25
N GLU A 66 -15.04 -14.29 -6.38
CA GLU A 66 -16.49 -14.21 -6.59
C GLU A 66 -17.07 -12.99 -5.89
N VAL A 67 -18.22 -12.52 -6.36
CA VAL A 67 -19.00 -11.47 -5.69
C VAL A 67 -19.24 -11.85 -4.22
N GLY A 68 -18.99 -10.92 -3.31
CA GLY A 68 -19.06 -11.12 -1.86
C GLY A 68 -17.78 -11.67 -1.21
N SER A 69 -16.77 -12.03 -2.02
CA SER A 69 -15.46 -12.46 -1.53
C SER A 69 -14.49 -11.29 -1.39
N GLU A 70 -13.36 -11.54 -0.73
CA GLU A 70 -12.32 -10.56 -0.50
C GLU A 70 -10.99 -11.00 -1.11
N THR A 71 -10.19 -10.03 -1.55
CA THR A 71 -8.81 -10.22 -2.00
C THR A 71 -7.87 -9.29 -1.25
N ASN A 72 -6.66 -9.74 -1.00
CA ASN A 72 -5.61 -8.92 -0.42
C ASN A 72 -4.77 -8.25 -1.52
N VAL A 73 -4.51 -6.95 -1.35
CA VAL A 73 -3.66 -6.16 -2.26
C VAL A 73 -2.48 -5.61 -1.48
N MET A 74 -1.27 -5.92 -1.96
CA MET A 74 -0.02 -5.49 -1.33
C MET A 74 0.92 -4.86 -2.35
N PHE A 75 1.48 -3.70 -2.00
CA PHE A 75 2.59 -3.09 -2.76
C PHE A 75 3.30 -2.01 -1.93
N GLY A 76 4.51 -1.65 -2.37
CA GLY A 76 5.28 -0.57 -1.78
C GLY A 76 5.16 0.72 -2.58
N ILE A 77 5.08 1.86 -1.91
CA ILE A 77 5.21 3.21 -2.47
C ILE A 77 6.59 3.73 -2.08
N ASN A 78 7.48 3.86 -3.06
CA ASN A 78 8.86 4.29 -2.87
C ASN A 78 8.97 5.79 -3.10
N ASN A 79 9.45 6.55 -2.12
CA ASN A 79 9.82 7.93 -2.32
C ASN A 79 11.20 8.01 -2.99
N THR A 80 11.21 8.20 -4.32
CA THR A 80 12.42 8.35 -5.12
C THR A 80 12.86 9.82 -5.27
N GLY A 81 12.12 10.74 -4.63
CA GLY A 81 12.41 12.17 -4.60
C GLY A 81 13.38 12.56 -3.49
N LYS A 82 13.41 13.85 -3.19
CA LYS A 82 14.28 14.46 -2.16
C LYS A 82 13.50 15.21 -1.09
N VAL A 83 12.18 15.22 -1.20
CA VAL A 83 11.26 15.82 -0.25
C VAL A 83 10.41 14.74 0.39
N ILE A 84 9.92 15.00 1.59
CA ILE A 84 9.00 14.10 2.26
C ILE A 84 7.66 14.13 1.51
N LEU A 85 7.06 12.97 1.33
CA LEU A 85 5.67 12.84 0.91
C LEU A 85 4.83 12.74 2.17
N TYR A 86 3.93 13.70 2.38
CA TYR A 86 3.06 13.74 3.56
C TYR A 86 1.71 13.12 3.24
N ASN A 87 1.07 12.53 4.24
CA ASN A 87 -0.30 12.03 4.19
C ASN A 87 -0.56 11.12 2.97
N VAL A 88 0.41 10.25 2.65
CA VAL A 88 0.27 9.34 1.51
C VAL A 88 -0.88 8.38 1.74
N MET A 89 -1.76 8.28 0.75
CA MET A 89 -2.94 7.42 0.76
C MET A 89 -3.08 6.73 -0.60
N ALA A 90 -3.52 5.49 -0.61
CA ALA A 90 -3.92 4.77 -1.80
C ALA A 90 -5.43 4.52 -1.77
N ARG A 91 -6.16 4.94 -2.81
CA ARG A 91 -7.59 4.70 -2.99
C ARG A 91 -7.79 3.74 -4.14
N PHE A 92 -8.72 2.81 -3.99
CA PHE A 92 -9.06 1.79 -4.96
C PHE A 92 -10.48 2.03 -5.48
N GLU A 93 -10.64 2.12 -6.79
CA GLU A 93 -11.91 2.40 -7.45
C GLU A 93 -12.12 1.47 -8.65
N ALA A 94 -13.23 0.75 -8.64
CA ALA A 94 -13.80 0.03 -9.78
C ALA A 94 -15.27 -0.29 -9.49
N ASP A 95 -16.07 -0.52 -10.54
CA ASP A 95 -17.49 -0.88 -10.39
C ASP A 95 -17.67 -2.26 -9.74
N SER A 96 -16.65 -3.12 -9.84
CA SER A 96 -16.66 -4.49 -9.31
C SER A 96 -16.30 -4.60 -7.83
N ILE A 97 -15.76 -3.56 -7.20
CA ILE A 97 -15.32 -3.56 -5.81
C ILE A 97 -15.99 -2.47 -4.98
N GLN A 98 -16.07 -2.70 -3.68
CA GLN A 98 -16.37 -1.61 -2.76
C GLN A 98 -15.18 -0.65 -2.73
N PRO A 99 -15.39 0.68 -2.92
CA PRO A 99 -14.31 1.67 -2.80
C PRO A 99 -13.61 1.54 -1.45
N SER A 100 -12.29 1.52 -1.46
CA SER A 100 -11.47 1.33 -0.27
C SER A 100 -10.27 2.27 -0.29
N ASP A 101 -9.87 2.72 0.89
CA ASP A 101 -8.72 3.60 1.09
C ASP A 101 -7.71 2.94 2.04
N ALA A 102 -6.41 3.05 1.72
CA ALA A 102 -5.32 2.61 2.57
C ALA A 102 -4.42 3.81 2.92
N TYR A 103 -4.37 4.19 4.19
CA TYR A 103 -3.49 5.26 4.67
C TYR A 103 -2.09 4.70 4.96
N VAL A 104 -1.08 5.30 4.34
CA VAL A 104 0.33 4.89 4.46
C VAL A 104 1.12 5.81 5.39
N GLY A 105 0.73 7.09 5.47
CA GLY A 105 1.40 8.09 6.28
C GLY A 105 2.49 8.84 5.55
N ASN A 106 3.52 9.29 6.27
CA ASN A 106 4.60 10.09 5.70
C ASN A 106 5.74 9.20 5.23
N ILE A 107 6.24 9.44 4.01
CA ILE A 107 7.36 8.68 3.42
C ILE A 107 8.53 9.63 3.18
N LYS A 108 9.65 9.43 3.90
CA LYS A 108 10.86 10.22 3.71
C LYS A 108 11.62 9.83 2.43
N PRO A 109 12.51 10.71 1.93
CA PRO A 109 13.35 10.39 0.79
C PRO A 109 14.11 9.09 0.95
N GLY A 110 13.97 8.18 -0.02
CA GLY A 110 14.60 6.86 -0.01
C GLY A 110 13.88 5.79 0.82
N GLU A 111 12.79 6.12 1.51
CA GLU A 111 11.96 5.17 2.25
C GLU A 111 10.82 4.63 1.39
N THR A 112 10.28 3.50 1.84
CA THR A 112 9.12 2.83 1.25
C THR A 112 7.98 2.79 2.26
N GLY A 113 6.80 3.26 1.85
CA GLY A 113 5.55 3.02 2.57
C GLY A 113 4.87 1.79 2.00
N ASN A 114 4.28 0.95 2.85
CA ASN A 114 3.62 -0.27 2.43
C ASN A 114 2.10 -0.09 2.43
N VAL A 115 1.48 -0.51 1.34
CA VAL A 115 0.04 -0.71 1.23
C VAL A 115 -0.23 -2.19 1.43
N ASP A 116 -1.16 -2.50 2.35
CA ASP A 116 -1.66 -3.84 2.63
C ASP A 116 -3.13 -3.68 3.02
N THR A 117 -4.04 -4.06 2.12
CA THR A 117 -5.48 -3.83 2.30
C THR A 117 -6.30 -4.95 1.68
N MET A 118 -7.52 -5.15 2.24
CA MET A 118 -8.51 -6.07 1.69
C MET A 118 -9.51 -5.30 0.83
N LEU A 119 -9.80 -5.83 -0.35
CA LEU A 119 -10.84 -5.33 -1.24
C LEU A 119 -11.98 -6.34 -1.29
N THR A 120 -13.21 -5.85 -1.15
CA THR A 120 -14.43 -6.66 -1.23
C THR A 120 -15.08 -6.53 -2.59
N ALA A 121 -15.34 -7.65 -3.26
CA ALA A 121 -16.07 -7.68 -4.53
C ALA A 121 -17.57 -7.46 -4.31
N ILE A 122 -18.17 -6.54 -5.07
CA ILE A 122 -19.61 -6.20 -4.99
C ILE A 122 -20.38 -6.48 -6.26
N ALA A 123 -19.71 -6.60 -7.40
CA ALA A 123 -20.32 -6.90 -8.69
C ALA A 123 -19.34 -7.66 -9.59
N PRO A 124 -19.82 -8.46 -10.55
CA PRO A 124 -18.95 -9.08 -11.55
C PRO A 124 -18.24 -8.04 -12.39
N THR A 125 -17.02 -8.33 -12.83
CA THR A 125 -16.30 -7.49 -13.80
C THR A 125 -17.00 -7.47 -15.13
N THR A 126 -17.25 -6.27 -15.65
CA THR A 126 -17.85 -6.05 -16.97
C THR A 126 -16.86 -5.60 -18.03
N ASP A 127 -15.63 -5.29 -17.59
CA ASP A 127 -14.49 -4.88 -18.40
C ASP A 127 -13.32 -5.88 -18.26
N ASP A 128 -12.11 -5.48 -18.61
CA ASP A 128 -10.91 -6.32 -18.50
C ASP A 128 -10.45 -6.54 -17.03
N GLY A 129 -11.30 -6.26 -16.02
CA GLY A 129 -10.96 -6.42 -14.61
C GLY A 129 -10.06 -5.31 -14.06
N LYS A 130 -10.08 -4.14 -14.66
CA LYS A 130 -9.24 -3.02 -14.25
C LYS A 130 -9.75 -2.38 -12.98
N VAL A 131 -8.88 -2.30 -12.00
CA VAL A 131 -9.08 -1.52 -10.78
C VAL A 131 -8.10 -0.35 -10.80
N LYS A 132 -8.64 0.85 -10.68
CA LYS A 132 -7.87 2.10 -10.61
C LYS A 132 -7.36 2.29 -9.19
N ILE A 133 -6.07 2.60 -9.07
CA ILE A 133 -5.41 2.95 -7.82
C ILE A 133 -4.99 4.42 -7.92
N ILE A 134 -5.53 5.26 -7.06
CA ILE A 134 -5.18 6.67 -6.96
C ILE A 134 -4.30 6.82 -5.73
N ILE A 135 -3.03 7.17 -5.95
CA ILE A 135 -2.08 7.46 -4.88
C ILE A 135 -2.01 8.96 -4.71
N SER A 136 -2.51 9.47 -3.59
CA SER A 136 -2.45 10.88 -3.22
C SER A 136 -1.39 11.13 -2.16
N TYR A 137 -0.78 12.30 -2.19
CA TYR A 137 0.18 12.77 -1.20
C TYR A 137 0.20 14.30 -1.17
N GLU A 138 0.69 14.85 -0.07
CA GLU A 138 0.85 16.29 0.11
C GLU A 138 2.33 16.69 0.12
N ASP A 139 2.62 17.89 -0.34
CA ASP A 139 3.91 18.53 -0.16
C ASP A 139 4.00 19.23 1.22
N GLU A 140 5.14 19.86 1.53
CA GLU A 140 5.35 20.61 2.77
C GLU A 140 4.40 21.80 2.98
N ASN A 141 3.72 22.25 1.91
CA ASN A 141 2.76 23.35 1.94
C ASN A 141 1.31 22.85 2.00
N GLY A 142 1.09 21.53 2.06
CA GLY A 142 -0.22 20.90 2.04
C GLY A 142 -0.86 20.85 0.64
N VAL A 143 -0.07 21.03 -0.42
CA VAL A 143 -0.59 20.90 -1.78
C VAL A 143 -0.69 19.43 -2.14
N VAL A 144 -1.92 18.98 -2.43
CA VAL A 144 -2.21 17.60 -2.81
C VAL A 144 -1.78 17.35 -4.26
N SER A 145 -1.13 16.21 -4.47
CA SER A 145 -0.80 15.66 -5.79
C SER A 145 -1.29 14.23 -5.87
N GLU A 146 -1.69 13.79 -7.06
CA GLU A 146 -2.21 12.46 -7.31
C GLU A 146 -1.46 11.76 -8.44
N THR A 147 -1.31 10.46 -8.33
CA THR A 147 -0.74 9.59 -9.35
C THR A 147 -1.63 8.36 -9.50
N GLU A 148 -1.99 8.02 -10.73
CA GLU A 148 -2.84 6.88 -11.04
C GLU A 148 -2.01 5.65 -11.41
N LYS A 149 -2.47 4.49 -10.95
CA LYS A 149 -1.99 3.15 -11.32
C LYS A 149 -3.19 2.26 -11.60
N GLU A 150 -2.96 1.16 -12.29
CA GLU A 150 -3.97 0.15 -12.56
C GLU A 150 -3.47 -1.21 -12.08
N MET A 151 -4.40 -2.02 -11.60
CA MET A 151 -4.20 -3.45 -11.35
C MET A 151 -5.35 -4.23 -11.99
N LEU A 152 -5.20 -5.55 -12.09
CA LEU A 152 -6.22 -6.43 -12.60
C LEU A 152 -6.80 -7.27 -11.47
N LEU A 153 -8.13 -7.34 -11.40
CA LEU A 153 -8.88 -8.18 -10.49
C LEU A 153 -10.11 -8.73 -11.25
N ASN A 154 -10.18 -10.04 -11.40
CA ASN A 154 -11.32 -10.67 -12.07
C ASN A 154 -12.38 -11.06 -11.02
N VAL A 155 -13.58 -10.52 -11.12
CA VAL A 155 -14.70 -10.86 -10.26
C VAL A 155 -15.76 -11.59 -11.08
N SER A 156 -16.07 -12.84 -10.71
CA SER A 156 -17.14 -13.64 -11.27
C SER A 156 -18.41 -13.55 -10.43
N GLU A 157 -19.56 -13.93 -11.02
CA GLU A 157 -20.80 -14.10 -10.25
C GLU A 157 -20.61 -15.18 -9.18
N ALA A 158 -21.22 -14.97 -8.01
CA ALA A 158 -21.25 -16.00 -6.98
C ALA A 158 -22.04 -17.22 -7.51
N PHE A 159 -21.47 -18.41 -7.37
CA PHE A 159 -22.21 -19.63 -7.68
C PHE A 159 -23.36 -19.77 -6.71
N SER A 160 -24.59 -19.56 -7.16
CA SER A 160 -25.77 -19.99 -6.43
C SER A 160 -25.85 -21.51 -6.58
N ASP A 161 -25.71 -22.21 -5.46
CA ASP A 161 -25.89 -23.68 -5.36
C ASP A 161 -27.39 -24.05 -5.43
N ASP A 162 -28.15 -23.40 -6.30
CA ASP A 162 -29.58 -23.63 -6.51
C ASP A 162 -29.86 -24.75 -7.54
N GLY A 163 -28.89 -25.62 -7.80
CA GLY A 163 -28.99 -26.60 -8.90
C GLY A 163 -29.05 -28.09 -8.51
N MET A 164 -29.22 -28.47 -7.23
CA MET A 164 -29.29 -29.88 -6.86
C MET A 164 -30.59 -30.30 -6.13
N ASP A 165 -31.70 -29.62 -6.37
CA ASP A 165 -33.02 -30.09 -5.91
C ASP A 165 -33.89 -30.55 -7.10
N GLY A 166 -33.45 -31.60 -7.78
CA GLY A 166 -34.15 -32.07 -8.99
C GLY A 166 -33.76 -33.46 -9.48
N MET A 167 -33.40 -34.40 -8.58
CA MET A 167 -33.32 -35.82 -8.96
C MET A 167 -34.02 -36.70 -7.91
N ASP A 168 -35.28 -36.37 -7.68
CA ASP A 168 -36.23 -37.32 -7.10
C ASP A 168 -37.15 -37.76 -8.25
N GLY A 169 -37.03 -39.03 -8.70
CA GLY A 169 -37.98 -39.60 -9.62
C GLY A 169 -37.42 -40.48 -10.74
N MET A 170 -36.73 -41.58 -10.42
CA MET A 170 -36.75 -42.77 -11.24
C MET A 170 -36.96 -43.99 -10.36
N ASP A 171 -38.24 -44.18 -10.01
CA ASP A 171 -38.81 -45.46 -9.68
C ASP A 171 -38.67 -46.37 -10.91
N ASN A 172 -37.82 -47.38 -10.79
CA ASN A 172 -37.85 -48.54 -11.70
C ASN A 172 -37.76 -49.80 -10.90
N GLY A 173 -38.95 -50.31 -10.58
CA GLY A 173 -39.15 -51.61 -9.99
C GLY A 173 -38.51 -52.70 -10.82
N MET A 174 -37.73 -53.55 -10.18
CA MET A 174 -37.47 -54.91 -10.56
C MET A 174 -37.23 -55.75 -9.30
N ASP A 175 -38.25 -56.53 -8.98
CA ASP A 175 -38.15 -57.68 -8.09
C ASP A 175 -37.08 -58.65 -8.57
N ALA A 176 -36.23 -59.11 -7.67
CA ALA A 176 -35.67 -60.45 -7.69
C ALA A 176 -34.94 -60.77 -6.39
N ASP A 177 -35.40 -61.80 -5.80
CA ASP A 177 -34.90 -62.55 -4.64
C ASP A 177 -33.41 -62.83 -4.61
N ALA A 178 -32.90 -62.94 -3.42
CA ALA A 178 -32.01 -63.97 -2.85
C ALA A 178 -30.78 -63.49 -2.11
N ASP A 179 -30.85 -63.73 -0.85
CA ASP A 179 -29.81 -64.30 0.05
C ASP A 179 -28.35 -63.79 0.07
N ALA A 180 -27.98 -63.56 1.31
CA ALA A 180 -26.70 -63.88 1.96
C ALA A 180 -25.60 -62.80 2.05
N ALA A 181 -25.27 -62.61 3.32
CA ALA A 181 -23.92 -62.36 3.89
C ALA A 181 -23.36 -60.91 3.89
N GLN A 182 -23.55 -60.27 4.99
CA GLN A 182 -22.50 -59.81 5.92
C GLN A 182 -21.16 -59.36 5.31
N ALA A 183 -20.85 -58.08 5.37
CA ALA A 183 -19.63 -57.52 5.90
C ALA A 183 -19.42 -56.03 5.51
N GLY A 184 -19.42 -55.14 6.47
CA GLY A 184 -18.42 -54.12 6.74
C GLY A 184 -17.94 -53.23 5.60
N GLY A 185 -18.46 -52.02 5.54
CA GLY A 185 -17.93 -50.97 4.64
C GLY A 185 -17.99 -49.56 5.20
N ALA A 186 -17.71 -49.41 6.49
CA ALA A 186 -17.42 -48.10 7.07
C ALA A 186 -15.93 -47.82 6.90
N GLY A 187 -15.52 -47.13 5.84
CA GLY A 187 -14.12 -46.89 5.70
C GLY A 187 -13.63 -46.11 4.48
N ARG A 188 -14.21 -44.95 4.16
CA ARG A 188 -13.55 -44.09 3.14
C ARG A 188 -13.65 -42.57 3.35
N ILE A 189 -14.19 -42.10 4.48
CA ILE A 189 -14.26 -40.66 4.78
C ILE A 189 -13.27 -40.21 5.86
N ALA A 190 -12.62 -41.15 6.57
CA ALA A 190 -11.74 -40.88 7.71
C ALA A 190 -10.37 -40.19 7.38
N PRO A 191 -9.71 -40.40 6.24
CA PRO A 191 -8.39 -39.79 6.05
C PRO A 191 -8.40 -38.27 5.75
N MET A 192 -9.49 -37.71 5.16
CA MET A 192 -9.52 -36.30 4.85
C MET A 192 -9.76 -35.39 6.07
N LEU A 193 -10.56 -35.82 7.03
CA LEU A 193 -10.80 -35.03 8.25
C LEU A 193 -9.58 -35.02 9.19
N VAL A 194 -8.78 -36.08 9.19
CA VAL A 194 -7.55 -36.14 10.00
C VAL A 194 -6.47 -35.22 9.47
N ILE A 195 -6.35 -35.06 8.14
CA ILE A 195 -5.39 -34.13 7.53
C ILE A 195 -5.78 -32.68 7.81
N ALA A 196 -7.04 -32.33 7.73
CA ALA A 196 -7.53 -30.98 8.06
C ALA A 196 -7.30 -30.63 9.54
N ALA A 197 -7.50 -31.60 10.46
CA ALA A 197 -7.24 -31.38 11.88
C ALA A 197 -5.74 -31.20 12.19
N LEU A 198 -4.85 -31.91 11.50
CA LEU A 198 -3.40 -31.81 11.71
C LEU A 198 -2.84 -30.48 11.14
N VAL A 199 -3.35 -30.01 10.01
CA VAL A 199 -2.96 -28.72 9.44
C VAL A 199 -3.45 -27.56 10.32
N GLY A 200 -4.69 -27.62 10.80
CA GLY A 200 -5.25 -26.62 11.72
C GLY A 200 -4.48 -26.55 13.06
N ALA A 201 -4.11 -27.71 13.62
CA ALA A 201 -3.32 -27.76 14.84
C ALA A 201 -1.88 -27.22 14.64
N GLY A 202 -1.27 -27.49 13.49
CA GLY A 202 0.06 -26.99 13.15
C GLY A 202 0.10 -25.46 13.03
N VAL A 203 -0.88 -24.85 12.35
CA VAL A 203 -0.99 -23.40 12.21
C VAL A 203 -1.29 -22.74 13.56
N GLY A 204 -2.18 -23.32 14.36
CA GLY A 204 -2.50 -22.82 15.71
C GLY A 204 -1.27 -22.78 16.63
N VAL A 205 -0.44 -23.82 16.61
CA VAL A 205 0.80 -23.89 17.42
C VAL A 205 1.82 -22.85 16.97
N VAL A 206 1.98 -22.60 15.66
CA VAL A 206 2.92 -21.59 15.14
C VAL A 206 2.46 -20.19 15.53
N VAL A 207 1.17 -19.87 15.37
CA VAL A 207 0.62 -18.55 15.75
C VAL A 207 0.72 -18.35 17.27
N TRP A 208 0.44 -19.37 18.07
CA TRP A 208 0.55 -19.31 19.53
C TRP A 208 2.01 -19.11 19.99
N LYS A 209 2.98 -19.80 19.38
CA LYS A 209 4.41 -19.60 19.66
C LYS A 209 4.88 -18.19 19.28
N ARG A 210 4.42 -17.64 18.15
CA ARG A 210 4.75 -16.27 17.74
C ARG A 210 4.16 -15.22 18.68
N LYS A 211 2.91 -15.40 19.15
CA LYS A 211 2.30 -14.53 20.15
C LYS A 211 3.04 -14.60 21.49
N LYS A 212 3.40 -15.81 21.97
CA LYS A 212 4.19 -15.94 23.21
C LYS A 212 5.56 -15.28 23.12
N LYS A 213 6.23 -15.34 21.94
CA LYS A 213 7.53 -14.71 21.77
C LYS A 213 7.41 -13.19 21.80
N LYS A 214 6.40 -12.59 21.15
CA LYS A 214 6.16 -11.13 21.21
C LYS A 214 5.86 -10.64 22.62
N ILE A 215 5.02 -11.33 23.37
CA ILE A 215 4.70 -10.95 24.77
C ILE A 215 5.95 -11.07 25.68
N ALA A 216 6.81 -12.05 25.43
CA ALA A 216 8.06 -12.19 26.20
C ALA A 216 9.08 -11.11 25.88
N GLU A 217 9.18 -10.67 24.60
CA GLU A 217 10.04 -9.56 24.17
C GLU A 217 9.54 -8.22 24.75
N GLU A 218 8.22 -8.00 24.73
CA GLU A 218 7.58 -6.78 25.26
C GLU A 218 7.80 -6.67 26.78
N LYS A 219 7.65 -7.78 27.50
CA LYS A 219 7.88 -7.82 28.94
C LYS A 219 9.37 -7.63 29.32
N ALA A 220 10.29 -8.17 28.52
CA ALA A 220 11.72 -7.97 28.74
C ALA A 220 12.15 -6.50 28.54
N LEU A 221 11.49 -5.79 27.60
CA LEU A 221 11.71 -4.37 27.38
C LEU A 221 11.13 -3.51 28.51
N GLU A 222 9.98 -3.89 29.09
CA GLU A 222 9.42 -3.21 30.26
C GLU A 222 10.30 -3.40 31.50
N ASP A 223 10.79 -4.62 31.75
CA ASP A 223 11.69 -4.92 32.86
C ASP A 223 13.03 -4.15 32.74
N GLU A 224 13.57 -3.97 31.51
CA GLU A 224 14.79 -3.22 31.25
C GLU A 224 14.62 -1.70 31.47
N LEU A 225 13.44 -1.15 31.10
CA LEU A 225 13.09 0.25 31.35
C LEU A 225 12.86 0.55 32.82
N GLU A 226 12.29 -0.39 33.61
CA GLU A 226 12.14 -0.22 35.05
C GLU A 226 13.51 -0.25 35.76
N GLU A 227 14.45 -1.10 35.32
CA GLU A 227 15.81 -1.17 35.88
C GLU A 227 16.65 0.07 35.56
N GLU A 228 16.46 0.71 34.39
CA GLU A 228 17.09 1.99 34.06
C GLU A 228 16.56 3.14 34.96
N LEU A 229 15.24 3.16 35.18
CA LEU A 229 14.62 4.21 36.03
C LEU A 229 15.02 4.11 37.52
N ASP A 230 15.24 2.90 38.05
CA ASP A 230 15.67 2.69 39.42
C ASP A 230 17.18 3.04 39.63
N ASN A 231 17.98 3.04 38.57
CA ASN A 231 19.40 3.43 38.63
C ASN A 231 19.66 4.94 38.49
N GLU A 232 18.65 5.73 38.10
CA GLU A 232 18.75 7.21 37.99
C GLU A 232 18.23 7.95 39.23
N LEU A 233 17.72 7.26 40.24
CA LEU A 233 17.26 7.80 41.54
C LEU A 233 18.27 7.52 42.65
#